data_4da6e3784325f8ec38884c692200ee5c
#
_entry.id   4da6e3784325f8ec38884c692200ee5c
#
_cell.length_a   1.000
_cell.length_b   1.000
_cell.length_c   1.000
_cell.angle_alpha   90.00
_cell.angle_beta   90.00
_cell.angle_gamma   90.00
#
_symmetry.space_group_name_H-M   'P 1'
#
loop_
_entity.id
_entity.type
_entity.pdbx_description
1 polymer ?
#
loop_
_entity_poly.entity_id
_entity_poly.type
_entity_poly.pdbx_seq_one_letter_code
_entity_poly.pdbx_strand_id
1 'polypeptide(L)'
;MVGSPLLYHGRHTDPYHPEFVSRVLYDPTAITLLIQATQGGSAPIGFVRIHGIHLVERFAFVETALGETTSLRRGWGVEATRLALAYAMDTLDLHRVEAKVYAYNLLSINALRRNGFHLEGTLREARSYDGRRWDVLVYSILESEMRAQRVRDHFAPMGLWQASDASA
;
A
#
# COMPACT_ATOMS: atom_id res chain seq x y z
N MET A 1 13.28 -13.97 -13.69
CA MET A 1 13.24 -13.41 -12.32
C MET A 1 11.85 -13.67 -11.77
N VAL A 2 11.69 -14.60 -10.85
CA VAL A 2 10.38 -14.91 -10.24
C VAL A 2 9.97 -13.69 -9.45
N GLY A 3 8.78 -13.14 -9.71
CA GLY A 3 8.24 -11.99 -8.99
C GLY A 3 8.34 -12.20 -7.48
N SER A 4 8.61 -11.14 -6.73
CA SER A 4 8.81 -11.22 -5.29
C SER A 4 7.68 -11.98 -4.61
N PRO A 5 7.98 -13.01 -3.82
CA PRO A 5 6.97 -13.79 -3.10
C PRO A 5 6.14 -12.97 -2.12
N LEU A 6 6.47 -11.72 -1.94
CA LEU A 6 5.85 -10.83 -0.96
C LEU A 6 4.70 -10.02 -1.53
N LEU A 7 4.54 -9.95 -2.86
CA LEU A 7 3.49 -9.16 -3.49
C LEU A 7 2.21 -9.97 -3.65
N TYR A 8 1.12 -9.51 -3.06
CA TYR A 8 -0.19 -10.17 -3.13
C TYR A 8 -0.73 -10.23 -4.56
N HIS A 9 -0.66 -9.14 -5.31
CA HIS A 9 -1.16 -9.06 -6.69
C HIS A 9 -0.15 -9.52 -7.74
N GLY A 10 1.13 -9.27 -7.56
CA GLY A 10 2.19 -9.62 -8.52
C GLY A 10 2.37 -11.11 -8.79
N ARG A 11 1.67 -11.98 -8.04
CA ARG A 11 1.74 -13.43 -8.20
C ARG A 11 0.68 -14.04 -9.09
N HIS A 12 -0.41 -13.33 -9.31
CA HIS A 12 -1.55 -13.86 -10.04
C HIS A 12 -1.59 -13.37 -11.48
N THR A 13 -0.69 -12.50 -11.83
CA THR A 13 -0.54 -11.96 -13.17
C THR A 13 0.89 -12.20 -13.64
N ASP A 14 1.04 -12.69 -14.85
CA ASP A 14 2.35 -12.73 -15.49
C ASP A 14 2.90 -11.31 -15.58
N PRO A 15 3.98 -10.95 -14.82
CA PRO A 15 4.51 -9.60 -14.81
C PRO A 15 5.12 -9.20 -16.16
N TYR A 16 5.28 -10.14 -17.06
CA TYR A 16 5.78 -9.93 -18.42
C TYR A 16 4.65 -9.82 -19.44
N HIS A 17 3.38 -10.06 -19.02
CA HIS A 17 2.26 -9.89 -19.94
C HIS A 17 2.06 -8.39 -20.23
N PRO A 18 2.03 -7.96 -21.50
CA PRO A 18 1.89 -6.53 -21.84
C PRO A 18 0.68 -5.86 -21.19
N GLU A 19 -0.42 -6.60 -21.01
CA GLU A 19 -1.62 -6.11 -20.33
C GLU A 19 -1.41 -5.87 -18.83
N PHE A 20 -0.42 -6.51 -18.18
CA PHE A 20 -0.16 -6.27 -16.76
C PHE A 20 0.23 -4.82 -16.51
N VAL A 21 1.18 -4.31 -17.29
CA VAL A 21 1.66 -2.93 -17.17
C VAL A 21 0.51 -1.95 -17.43
N SER A 22 -0.29 -2.17 -18.47
CA SER A 22 -1.41 -1.28 -18.77
C SER A 22 -2.51 -1.36 -17.71
N ARG A 23 -2.87 -2.55 -17.21
CA ARG A 23 -3.87 -2.70 -16.13
C ARG A 23 -3.43 -2.09 -14.81
N VAL A 24 -2.15 -2.17 -14.48
CA VAL A 24 -1.62 -1.61 -13.23
C VAL A 24 -1.43 -0.09 -13.32
N LEU A 25 -0.90 0.41 -14.45
CA LEU A 25 -0.58 1.83 -14.59
C LEU A 25 -1.76 2.69 -15.07
N TYR A 26 -2.70 2.11 -15.84
CA TYR A 26 -3.81 2.85 -16.44
C TYR A 26 -5.19 2.47 -15.85
N ASP A 27 -5.22 1.85 -14.69
CA ASP A 27 -6.47 1.60 -13.97
C ASP A 27 -7.03 2.94 -13.47
N PRO A 28 -8.19 3.39 -13.98
CA PRO A 28 -8.77 4.68 -13.60
C PRO A 28 -9.26 4.72 -12.15
N THR A 29 -9.33 3.56 -11.49
CA THR A 29 -9.70 3.42 -10.07
C THR A 29 -8.47 3.24 -9.17
N ALA A 30 -7.29 3.55 -9.67
CA ALA A 30 -6.05 3.38 -8.94
C ALA A 30 -5.12 4.59 -9.07
N ILE A 31 -4.35 4.81 -8.00
CA ILE A 31 -3.27 5.77 -7.94
C ILE A 31 -2.01 5.01 -7.54
N THR A 32 -0.98 5.08 -8.37
CA THR A 32 0.32 4.46 -8.10
C THR A 32 1.36 5.55 -7.85
N LEU A 33 1.93 5.54 -6.65
CA LEU A 33 2.94 6.49 -6.19
C LEU A 33 4.29 5.78 -6.08
N LEU A 34 5.33 6.35 -6.66
CA LEU A 34 6.69 5.81 -6.54
C LEU A 34 7.30 6.22 -5.20
N ILE A 35 7.99 5.28 -4.57
CA ILE A 35 8.73 5.52 -3.34
C ILE A 35 10.17 5.89 -3.71
N GLN A 36 10.58 7.09 -3.31
CA GLN A 36 11.95 7.57 -3.45
C GLN A 36 12.55 7.82 -2.07
N ALA A 37 13.75 7.31 -1.82
CA ALA A 37 14.45 7.65 -0.59
C ALA A 37 14.99 9.07 -0.69
N THR A 38 14.81 9.87 0.37
CA THR A 38 15.32 11.26 0.44
C THR A 38 16.83 11.33 0.48
N GLN A 39 17.50 10.22 0.82
CA GLN A 39 18.97 10.09 0.85
C GLN A 39 19.37 8.87 0.02
N GLY A 40 20.36 9.01 -0.84
CA GLY A 40 20.99 7.89 -1.53
C GLY A 40 20.67 7.68 -3.00
N GLY A 41 20.02 8.62 -3.69
CA GLY A 41 19.81 8.59 -5.13
C GLY A 41 18.38 8.91 -5.58
N SER A 42 18.22 9.17 -6.88
CA SER A 42 16.94 9.56 -7.48
C SER A 42 16.11 8.36 -7.98
N ALA A 43 16.65 7.14 -7.92
CA ALA A 43 15.94 5.96 -8.40
C ALA A 43 14.82 5.53 -7.45
N PRO A 44 13.64 5.18 -7.97
CA PRO A 44 12.57 4.63 -7.15
C PRO A 44 12.98 3.30 -6.51
N ILE A 45 12.70 3.15 -5.21
CA ILE A 45 12.97 1.93 -4.44
C ILE A 45 11.75 1.01 -4.31
N GLY A 46 10.59 1.48 -4.78
CA GLY A 46 9.33 0.75 -4.69
C GLY A 46 8.14 1.60 -5.10
N PHE A 47 6.95 1.13 -4.75
CA PHE A 47 5.70 1.86 -4.97
C PHE A 47 4.69 1.64 -3.85
N VAL A 48 3.76 2.57 -3.72
CA VAL A 48 2.49 2.41 -3.02
C VAL A 48 1.37 2.58 -4.03
N ARG A 49 0.42 1.68 -4.02
CA ARG A 49 -0.76 1.73 -4.88
C ARG A 49 -2.01 1.79 -4.03
N ILE A 50 -2.86 2.78 -4.28
CA ILE A 50 -4.23 2.85 -3.77
C ILE A 50 -5.10 2.44 -4.96
N HIS A 51 -5.92 1.40 -4.81
CA HIS A 51 -6.69 0.85 -5.93
C HIS A 51 -8.10 0.43 -5.51
N GLY A 52 -8.95 0.18 -6.51
CA GLY A 52 -10.37 -0.08 -6.23
C GLY A 52 -11.02 1.08 -5.48
N ILE A 53 -10.65 2.32 -5.83
CA ILE A 53 -11.15 3.52 -5.19
C ILE A 53 -12.63 3.65 -5.49
N HIS A 54 -13.44 3.67 -4.44
CA HIS A 54 -14.89 3.80 -4.52
C HIS A 54 -15.33 5.04 -3.73
N LEU A 55 -15.49 6.16 -4.45
CA LEU A 55 -15.74 7.46 -3.82
C LEU A 55 -17.11 7.55 -3.14
N VAL A 56 -18.12 6.81 -3.62
CA VAL A 56 -19.47 6.81 -3.01
C VAL A 56 -19.46 6.07 -1.68
N GLU A 57 -18.89 4.86 -1.63
CA GLU A 57 -18.75 4.08 -0.40
C GLU A 57 -17.54 4.51 0.44
N ARG A 58 -16.70 5.39 -0.10
CA ARG A 58 -15.54 5.98 0.55
C ARG A 58 -14.53 4.94 1.06
N PHE A 59 -14.22 3.95 0.22
CA PHE A 59 -13.20 2.95 0.56
C PHE A 59 -12.24 2.70 -0.62
N ALA A 60 -11.07 2.13 -0.30
CA ALA A 60 -10.09 1.63 -1.26
C ALA A 60 -9.24 0.51 -0.67
N PHE A 61 -8.41 -0.08 -1.52
CA PHE A 61 -7.35 -1.01 -1.11
C PHE A 61 -5.99 -0.34 -1.21
N VAL A 62 -5.05 -0.74 -0.35
CA VAL A 62 -3.66 -0.30 -0.41
C VAL A 62 -2.72 -1.48 -0.58
N GLU A 63 -1.72 -1.28 -1.42
CA GLU A 63 -0.62 -2.21 -1.64
C GLU A 63 0.70 -1.44 -1.63
N THR A 64 1.70 -1.97 -0.93
CA THR A 64 3.04 -1.38 -0.86
C THR A 64 4.07 -2.43 -1.21
N ALA A 65 4.97 -2.09 -2.11
CA ALA A 65 6.07 -2.95 -2.53
C ALA A 65 7.40 -2.22 -2.53
N LEU A 66 8.45 -2.87 -2.05
CA LEU A 66 9.83 -2.43 -2.15
C LEU A 66 10.60 -3.40 -3.06
N GLY A 67 11.37 -2.84 -4.00
CA GLY A 67 12.03 -3.64 -5.04
C GLY A 67 13.28 -4.37 -4.58
N GLU A 68 14.00 -3.84 -3.59
CA GLU A 68 15.29 -4.38 -3.14
C GLU A 68 15.25 -4.82 -1.68
N THR A 69 15.95 -5.92 -1.40
CA THR A 69 16.12 -6.43 -0.02
C THR A 69 16.84 -5.45 0.90
N THR A 70 17.74 -4.62 0.35
CA THR A 70 18.45 -3.56 1.07
C THR A 70 17.52 -2.44 1.54
N SER A 71 16.38 -2.26 0.89
CA SER A 71 15.34 -1.31 1.24
C SER A 71 14.38 -1.82 2.32
N LEU A 72 14.41 -3.14 2.58
CA LEU A 72 13.58 -3.75 3.61
C LEU A 72 14.10 -3.39 5.02
N ARG A 73 13.20 -3.36 6.00
CA ARG A 73 13.49 -3.09 7.43
C ARG A 73 13.99 -1.69 7.78
N ARG A 74 14.15 -0.77 6.81
CA ARG A 74 14.51 0.65 7.06
C ARG A 74 13.31 1.52 7.44
N GLY A 75 12.11 0.97 7.42
CA GLY A 75 10.88 1.72 7.75
C GLY A 75 10.25 2.45 6.55
N TRP A 76 10.93 2.54 5.41
CA TRP A 76 10.45 3.30 4.24
C TRP A 76 9.07 2.84 3.73
N GLY A 77 8.80 1.53 3.73
CA GLY A 77 7.48 1.00 3.34
C GLY A 77 6.38 1.41 4.33
N VAL A 78 6.70 1.46 5.63
CA VAL A 78 5.75 1.93 6.66
C VAL A 78 5.46 3.41 6.48
N GLU A 79 6.50 4.22 6.29
CA GLU A 79 6.37 5.67 6.08
C GLU A 79 5.61 5.97 4.78
N ALA A 80 5.97 5.34 3.67
CA ALA A 80 5.30 5.52 2.40
C ALA A 80 3.80 5.13 2.46
N THR A 81 3.47 4.02 3.14
CA THR A 81 2.08 3.63 3.37
C THR A 81 1.36 4.68 4.21
N ARG A 82 2.00 5.22 5.25
CA ARG A 82 1.43 6.28 6.09
C ARG A 82 1.10 7.55 5.31
N LEU A 83 2.00 7.97 4.41
CA LEU A 83 1.78 9.10 3.52
C LEU A 83 0.62 8.83 2.54
N ALA A 84 0.55 7.63 1.97
CA ALA A 84 -0.53 7.24 1.09
C ALA A 84 -1.89 7.19 1.81
N LEU A 85 -1.94 6.71 3.06
CA LEU A 85 -3.15 6.76 3.89
C LEU A 85 -3.58 8.19 4.18
N ALA A 86 -2.63 9.07 4.46
CA ALA A 86 -2.90 10.50 4.64
C ALA A 86 -3.56 11.09 3.40
N TYR A 87 -3.00 10.81 2.23
CA TYR A 87 -3.57 11.26 0.96
C TYR A 87 -4.98 10.66 0.72
N ALA A 88 -5.15 9.36 0.95
CA ALA A 88 -6.42 8.68 0.77
C ALA A 88 -7.55 9.28 1.63
N MET A 89 -7.25 9.59 2.88
CA MET A 89 -8.26 10.07 3.83
C MET A 89 -8.42 11.60 3.82
N ASP A 90 -7.33 12.35 3.62
CA ASP A 90 -7.40 13.82 3.66
C ASP A 90 -7.77 14.44 2.30
N THR A 91 -7.34 13.81 1.19
CA THR A 91 -7.55 14.36 -0.16
C THR A 91 -8.68 13.67 -0.90
N LEU A 92 -8.76 12.33 -0.82
CA LEU A 92 -9.82 11.57 -1.49
C LEU A 92 -11.06 11.38 -0.60
N ASP A 93 -11.03 11.85 0.64
CA ASP A 93 -12.12 11.76 1.62
C ASP A 93 -12.57 10.31 1.86
N LEU A 94 -11.63 9.36 1.84
CA LEU A 94 -11.96 7.96 2.10
C LEU A 94 -12.15 7.72 3.61
N HIS A 95 -13.17 6.94 3.93
CA HIS A 95 -13.48 6.54 5.29
C HIS A 95 -12.72 5.29 5.73
N ARG A 96 -12.41 4.39 4.77
CA ARG A 96 -11.83 3.07 5.04
C ARG A 96 -10.79 2.69 4.00
N VAL A 97 -9.67 2.15 4.46
CA VAL A 97 -8.65 1.55 3.58
C VAL A 97 -8.38 0.14 4.02
N GLU A 98 -8.41 -0.79 3.06
CA GLU A 98 -8.18 -2.22 3.27
C GLU A 98 -6.83 -2.66 2.72
N ALA A 99 -6.28 -3.71 3.31
CA ALA A 99 -5.09 -4.40 2.82
C ALA A 99 -5.24 -5.92 2.99
N LYS A 100 -4.77 -6.67 2.00
CA LYS A 100 -4.74 -8.13 2.04
C LYS A 100 -3.29 -8.61 2.04
N VAL A 101 -2.97 -9.54 2.91
CA VAL A 101 -1.61 -10.05 3.07
C VAL A 101 -1.62 -11.56 3.27
N TYR A 102 -0.65 -12.26 2.70
CA TYR A 102 -0.46 -13.68 2.98
C TYR A 102 -0.06 -13.89 4.44
N ALA A 103 -0.64 -14.89 5.10
CA ALA A 103 -0.39 -15.18 6.51
C ALA A 103 1.09 -15.45 6.85
N TYR A 104 1.90 -15.88 5.88
CA TYR A 104 3.34 -16.08 6.07
C TYR A 104 4.18 -14.80 5.92
N ASN A 105 3.60 -13.72 5.40
CA ASN A 105 4.34 -12.48 5.14
C ASN A 105 4.41 -11.59 6.38
N LEU A 106 5.24 -12.00 7.34
CA LEU A 106 5.40 -11.30 8.62
C LEU A 106 5.89 -9.85 8.46
N LEU A 107 6.67 -9.54 7.41
CA LEU A 107 7.13 -8.17 7.17
C LEU A 107 5.95 -7.24 6.85
N SER A 108 5.07 -7.65 5.94
CA SER A 108 3.89 -6.87 5.59
C SER A 108 2.88 -6.80 6.75
N ILE A 109 2.67 -7.91 7.47
CA ILE A 109 1.81 -7.94 8.66
C ILE A 109 2.29 -6.91 9.70
N ASN A 110 3.59 -6.90 10.00
CA ASN A 110 4.16 -5.94 10.94
C ASN A 110 4.08 -4.49 10.43
N ALA A 111 4.26 -4.27 9.12
CA ALA A 111 4.11 -2.95 8.51
C ALA A 111 2.67 -2.43 8.63
N LEU A 112 1.67 -3.27 8.37
CA LEU A 112 0.25 -2.92 8.54
C LEU A 112 -0.06 -2.56 9.99
N ARG A 113 0.35 -3.40 10.95
CA ARG A 113 0.16 -3.12 12.38
C ARG A 113 0.80 -1.80 12.83
N ARG A 114 2.01 -1.51 12.35
CA ARG A 114 2.70 -0.24 12.64
C ARG A 114 2.01 0.98 12.03
N ASN A 115 1.23 0.78 10.98
CA ASN A 115 0.38 1.82 10.39
C ASN A 115 -1.04 1.85 11.00
N GLY A 116 -1.30 1.09 12.05
CA GLY A 116 -2.56 1.12 12.77
C GLY A 116 -3.68 0.28 12.14
N PHE A 117 -3.36 -0.59 11.19
CA PHE A 117 -4.36 -1.50 10.64
C PHE A 117 -4.78 -2.56 11.65
N HIS A 118 -6.07 -2.84 11.69
CA HIS A 118 -6.69 -3.89 12.48
C HIS A 118 -6.98 -5.13 11.64
N LEU A 119 -6.81 -6.31 12.22
CA LEU A 119 -7.16 -7.57 11.57
C LEU A 119 -8.68 -7.74 11.62
N GLU A 120 -9.30 -7.86 10.45
CA GLU A 120 -10.75 -8.09 10.30
C GLU A 120 -11.10 -9.58 10.23
N GLY A 121 -10.21 -10.36 9.60
CA GLY A 121 -10.46 -11.79 9.44
C GLY A 121 -9.41 -12.51 8.62
N THR A 122 -9.64 -13.81 8.47
CA THR A 122 -8.78 -14.73 7.73
C THR A 122 -9.59 -15.45 6.65
N LEU A 123 -9.16 -15.31 5.42
CA LEU A 123 -9.65 -16.08 4.30
C LEU A 123 -8.81 -17.37 4.23
N ARG A 124 -9.39 -18.47 4.70
CA ARG A 124 -8.67 -19.75 4.79
C ARG A 124 -8.37 -20.30 3.40
N GLU A 125 -7.15 -20.77 3.18
CA GLU A 125 -6.68 -21.41 1.94
C GLU A 125 -7.01 -20.63 0.66
N ALA A 126 -7.09 -19.31 0.77
CA ALA A 126 -7.61 -18.43 -0.29
C ALA A 126 -6.71 -18.33 -1.51
N ARG A 127 -5.44 -18.67 -1.38
CA ARG A 127 -4.46 -18.56 -2.48
C ARG A 127 -3.50 -19.74 -2.51
N SER A 128 -3.04 -20.05 -3.72
CA SER A 128 -2.04 -21.09 -3.94
C SER A 128 -0.68 -20.45 -4.27
N TYR A 129 0.38 -20.91 -3.62
CA TYR A 129 1.74 -20.50 -3.92
C TYR A 129 2.72 -21.62 -3.56
N ASP A 130 3.66 -21.91 -4.45
CA ASP A 130 4.67 -22.94 -4.28
C ASP A 130 4.05 -24.30 -3.92
N GLY A 131 3.00 -24.69 -4.67
CA GLY A 131 2.29 -25.96 -4.48
C GLY A 131 1.48 -26.06 -3.19
N ARG A 132 1.38 -25.01 -2.39
CA ARG A 132 0.66 -24.98 -1.11
C ARG A 132 -0.49 -23.97 -1.14
N ARG A 133 -1.53 -24.27 -0.35
CA ARG A 133 -2.59 -23.32 -0.04
C ARG A 133 -2.19 -22.45 1.14
N TRP A 134 -2.55 -21.17 1.05
CA TRP A 134 -2.22 -20.18 2.06
C TRP A 134 -3.42 -19.35 2.44
N ASP A 135 -3.50 -19.07 3.73
CA ASP A 135 -4.45 -18.12 4.25
C ASP A 135 -4.08 -16.70 3.84
N VAL A 136 -5.10 -15.88 3.66
CA VAL A 136 -4.98 -14.44 3.42
C VAL A 136 -5.63 -13.72 4.58
N LEU A 137 -4.88 -12.87 5.24
CA LEU A 137 -5.37 -11.99 6.30
C LEU A 137 -5.92 -10.72 5.67
N VAL A 138 -7.08 -10.29 6.13
CA VAL A 138 -7.74 -9.04 5.73
C VAL A 138 -7.56 -8.04 6.86
N TYR A 139 -6.93 -6.93 6.54
CA TYR A 139 -6.70 -5.81 7.45
C TYR A 139 -7.43 -4.57 6.97
N SER A 140 -7.78 -3.69 7.87
CA SER A 140 -8.32 -2.38 7.54
C SER A 140 -7.87 -1.32 8.52
N ILE A 141 -8.01 -0.06 8.11
CA ILE A 141 -7.91 1.10 8.96
C ILE A 141 -9.04 2.08 8.61
N LEU A 142 -9.67 2.63 9.63
CA LEU A 142 -10.69 3.66 9.50
C LEU A 142 -10.07 5.07 9.61
N GLU A 143 -10.72 6.05 9.02
CA GLU A 143 -10.29 7.46 9.09
C GLU A 143 -10.06 7.93 10.54
N SER A 144 -10.98 7.59 11.45
CA SER A 144 -10.88 7.97 12.87
C SER A 144 -9.67 7.34 13.57
N GLU A 145 -9.35 6.09 13.22
CA GLU A 145 -8.20 5.36 13.77
C GLU A 145 -6.88 5.96 13.28
N MET A 146 -6.81 6.29 12.00
CA MET A 146 -5.65 6.94 11.40
C MET A 146 -5.41 8.33 12.00
N ARG A 147 -6.48 9.13 12.20
CA ARG A 147 -6.38 10.43 12.86
C ARG A 147 -5.87 10.29 14.30
N ALA A 148 -6.40 9.34 15.08
CA ALA A 148 -5.95 9.06 16.42
C ALA A 148 -4.48 8.61 16.48
N GLN A 149 -4.03 7.82 15.51
CA GLN A 149 -2.63 7.41 15.42
C GLN A 149 -1.70 8.57 15.10
N ARG A 150 -2.08 9.47 14.19
CA ARG A 150 -1.31 10.68 13.88
C ARG A 150 -1.04 11.53 15.12
N VAL A 151 -2.05 11.69 15.96
CA VAL A 151 -1.91 12.44 17.22
C VAL A 151 -0.89 11.76 18.14
N ARG A 152 -0.95 10.42 18.26
CA ARG A 152 0.01 9.66 19.07
C ARG A 152 1.44 9.74 18.56
N ASP A 153 1.61 9.65 17.24
CA ASP A 153 2.91 9.60 16.58
C ASP A 153 3.48 11.01 16.29
N HIS A 154 2.78 12.08 16.67
CA HIS A 154 3.12 13.49 16.37
C HIS A 154 3.35 13.71 14.87
N PHE A 155 2.65 12.96 14.05
CA PHE A 155 2.73 13.07 12.60
C PHE A 155 1.88 14.25 12.13
N ALA A 156 2.53 15.32 11.68
CA ALA A 156 1.83 16.46 11.11
C ALA A 156 0.96 16.02 9.92
N PRO A 157 -0.26 16.56 9.76
CA PRO A 157 -1.01 16.36 8.53
C PRO A 157 -0.15 16.87 7.37
N MET A 158 -0.09 16.10 6.28
CA MET A 158 0.51 16.62 5.06
C MET A 158 -0.28 17.88 4.70
N GLY A 159 0.40 19.02 4.73
CA GLY A 159 -0.18 20.25 4.19
C GLY A 159 -0.67 19.90 2.79
N LEU A 160 -1.94 20.19 2.52
CA LEU A 160 -2.52 20.04 1.19
C LEU A 160 -1.50 20.62 0.21
N TRP A 161 -1.07 19.83 -0.76
CA TRP A 161 -0.30 20.34 -1.87
C TRP A 161 -1.13 21.48 -2.49
N GLN A 162 -0.72 22.68 -2.20
CA GLN A 162 -1.31 23.85 -2.84
C GLN A 162 -0.81 23.81 -4.27
N ALA A 163 -1.74 23.69 -5.22
CA ALA A 163 -1.47 23.66 -6.66
C ALA A 163 -0.84 24.97 -7.19
N SER A 164 -0.34 25.83 -6.31
CA SER A 164 0.28 27.11 -6.62
C SER A 164 1.75 27.02 -7.07
N ASP A 165 2.41 25.88 -6.89
CA ASP A 165 3.84 25.75 -7.21
C ASP A 165 4.13 25.08 -8.57
N ALA A 166 3.11 24.91 -9.42
CA ALA A 166 3.25 24.36 -10.77
C ALA A 166 3.47 25.43 -11.86
N SER A 167 3.81 26.67 -11.47
CA SER A 167 4.08 27.78 -12.41
C SER A 167 5.43 28.39 -12.10
N ALA A 168 6.49 27.72 -12.51
CA ALA A 168 7.81 28.32 -12.73
C ALA A 168 8.58 27.49 -13.78
#